data_d21db56126bb6bd5781a1758ddfa9957
#
_entry.id   d21db56126bb6bd5781a1758ddfa9957
#
_cell.length_a   1.000
_cell.length_b   1.000
_cell.length_c   1.000
_cell.angle_alpha   90.00
_cell.angle_beta   90.00
_cell.angle_gamma   90.00
#
_symmetry.space_group_name_H-M   'P 1'
#
loop_
_entity.id
_entity.type
_entity.pdbx_description
1 polymer ?
#
loop_
_entity_poly.entity_id
_entity_poly.type
_entity_poly.pdbx_seq_one_letter_code
_entity_poly.pdbx_strand_id
1 'polypeptide(L)'
;DRKADGKMQTMIDTDEIQELLRQAGALFEDKAAAGHAREKGPADYVTEVDVMVQQYIREYLERRYPLVQFLSEEKTNDEIDRSAPVWVLDPVDGTTNLIHDYHASVISLALMEEGRMILAFVYNPYSRELFMAREGEGCYCNGRQVHVSQASCMQESLIAIGTSPYYKELAAENFDLFHRLFMDCQDIRRSGSAALELAYVACGRLD
;
A
#
# COMPACT_ATOMS: atom_id res chain seq x y z
N ASP A 1 -7.49 13.05 27.03
CA ASP A 1 -6.51 13.28 25.96
C ASP A 1 -7.01 12.95 24.54
N ARG A 2 -8.26 12.47 24.40
CA ARG A 2 -8.91 12.28 23.08
C ARG A 2 -9.18 13.57 22.29
N LYS A 3 -8.88 14.75 22.83
CA LYS A 3 -9.13 16.04 22.18
C LYS A 3 -7.98 16.54 21.29
N ALA A 4 -6.77 16.01 21.43
CA ALA A 4 -5.65 16.36 20.56
C ALA A 4 -5.67 15.52 19.26
N ASP A 5 -6.00 14.23 19.36
CA ASP A 5 -6.07 13.27 18.25
C ASP A 5 -7.01 13.71 17.10
N GLY A 6 -8.09 14.41 17.43
CA GLY A 6 -9.05 14.92 16.43
C GLY A 6 -8.58 16.13 15.62
N LYS A 7 -7.50 16.81 16.02
CA LYS A 7 -7.11 18.08 15.38
C LYS A 7 -6.37 17.91 14.07
N MET A 8 -5.44 16.94 13.94
CA MET A 8 -4.69 16.70 12.70
C MET A 8 -5.59 15.98 11.68
N GLN A 9 -6.36 15.01 12.14
CA GLN A 9 -7.32 14.26 11.32
C GLN A 9 -8.34 15.20 10.62
N THR A 10 -8.79 16.26 11.31
CA THR A 10 -9.70 17.29 10.76
C THR A 10 -9.00 18.32 9.85
N MET A 11 -7.67 18.37 9.86
CA MET A 11 -6.90 19.30 9.03
C MET A 11 -6.50 18.72 7.66
N ILE A 12 -6.57 17.39 7.48
CA ILE A 12 -6.21 16.73 6.22
C ILE A 12 -7.44 16.68 5.31
N ASP A 13 -7.34 17.33 4.17
CA ASP A 13 -8.35 17.23 3.11
C ASP A 13 -8.14 15.92 2.33
N THR A 14 -9.02 14.95 2.58
CA THR A 14 -8.94 13.63 1.97
C THR A 14 -9.22 13.65 0.46
N ASP A 15 -10.00 14.60 -0.03
CA ASP A 15 -10.31 14.71 -1.46
C ASP A 15 -9.10 15.23 -2.23
N GLU A 16 -8.36 16.20 -1.64
CA GLU A 16 -7.07 16.65 -2.18
C GLU A 16 -6.06 15.48 -2.26
N ILE A 17 -5.96 14.65 -1.22
CA ILE A 17 -5.03 13.50 -1.21
C ILE A 17 -5.46 12.45 -2.24
N GLN A 18 -6.74 12.17 -2.37
CA GLN A 18 -7.23 11.22 -3.38
C GLN A 18 -6.90 11.70 -4.80
N GLU A 19 -7.06 12.99 -5.08
CA GLU A 19 -6.71 13.56 -6.38
C GLU A 19 -5.20 13.53 -6.63
N LEU A 20 -4.38 13.85 -5.62
CA LEU A 20 -2.92 13.71 -5.67
C LEU A 20 -2.51 12.28 -6.08
N LEU A 21 -3.11 11.26 -5.46
CA LEU A 21 -2.79 9.86 -5.75
C LEU A 21 -3.24 9.46 -7.17
N ARG A 22 -4.38 9.96 -7.66
CA ARG A 22 -4.81 9.73 -9.06
C ARG A 22 -3.83 10.34 -10.06
N GLN A 23 -3.36 11.55 -9.80
CA GLN A 23 -2.37 12.23 -10.65
C GLN A 23 -1.01 11.50 -10.60
N ALA A 24 -0.54 11.12 -9.42
CA ALA A 24 0.68 10.33 -9.28
C ALA A 24 0.57 8.96 -9.97
N GLY A 25 -0.59 8.31 -9.90
CA GLY A 25 -0.84 7.03 -10.55
C GLY A 25 -0.75 7.07 -12.08
N ALA A 26 -0.92 8.22 -12.71
CA ALA A 26 -0.72 8.37 -14.16
C ALA A 26 0.74 8.09 -14.58
N LEU A 27 1.70 8.24 -13.66
CA LEU A 27 3.11 7.95 -13.91
C LEU A 27 3.39 6.45 -14.14
N PHE A 28 2.50 5.56 -13.70
CA PHE A 28 2.60 4.11 -13.94
C PHE A 28 2.44 3.75 -15.43
N GLU A 29 1.89 4.63 -16.25
CA GLU A 29 1.76 4.44 -17.70
C GLU A 29 3.07 4.66 -18.46
N ASP A 30 4.11 5.24 -17.82
CA ASP A 30 5.42 5.44 -18.42
C ASP A 30 6.21 4.12 -18.47
N LYS A 31 5.99 3.36 -19.57
CA LYS A 31 6.64 2.06 -19.77
C LYS A 31 8.17 2.17 -19.93
N ALA A 32 8.70 3.32 -20.38
CA ALA A 32 10.13 3.52 -20.48
C ALA A 32 10.74 3.64 -19.09
N ALA A 33 10.16 4.49 -18.23
CA ALA A 33 10.59 4.65 -16.84
C ALA A 33 10.39 3.37 -16.02
N ALA A 34 9.31 2.62 -16.24
CA ALA A 34 9.06 1.32 -15.60
C ALA A 34 10.09 0.25 -16.00
N GLY A 35 10.59 0.30 -17.24
CA GLY A 35 11.64 -0.60 -17.75
C GLY A 35 13.04 -0.28 -17.25
N HIS A 36 13.29 0.93 -16.72
CA HIS A 36 14.57 1.33 -16.15
C HIS A 36 14.66 0.91 -14.68
N ALA A 37 14.73 -0.39 -14.45
CA ALA A 37 14.84 -0.97 -13.11
C ALA A 37 16.30 -1.08 -12.65
N ARG A 38 16.54 -0.79 -11.37
CA ARG A 38 17.79 -1.08 -10.65
C ARG A 38 17.51 -2.08 -9.53
N GLU A 39 18.39 -3.04 -9.38
CA GLU A 39 18.33 -3.99 -8.28
C GLU A 39 18.88 -3.34 -7.00
N LYS A 40 18.12 -3.36 -5.90
CA LYS A 40 18.53 -2.95 -4.56
C LYS A 40 19.09 -4.14 -3.77
N GLY A 41 18.64 -5.35 -4.08
CA GLY A 41 19.00 -6.60 -3.45
C GLY A 41 18.36 -7.80 -4.18
N PRO A 42 18.59 -9.05 -3.74
CA PRO A 42 18.04 -10.23 -4.41
C PRO A 42 16.52 -10.14 -4.60
N ALA A 43 16.05 -10.07 -5.86
CA ALA A 43 14.66 -9.90 -6.24
C ALA A 43 13.98 -8.62 -5.70
N ASP A 44 14.77 -7.61 -5.33
CA ASP A 44 14.34 -6.31 -4.85
C ASP A 44 14.73 -5.23 -5.87
N TYR A 45 13.75 -4.53 -6.40
CA TYR A 45 13.93 -3.60 -7.52
C TYR A 45 13.33 -2.22 -7.19
N VAL A 46 13.92 -1.19 -7.78
CA VAL A 46 13.39 0.16 -7.87
C VAL A 46 13.42 0.62 -9.33
N THR A 47 12.38 1.26 -9.80
CA THR A 47 12.29 1.84 -11.14
C THR A 47 12.35 3.37 -11.08
N GLU A 48 12.49 4.02 -12.25
CA GLU A 48 12.35 5.48 -12.32
C GLU A 48 10.94 5.93 -11.93
N VAL A 49 9.91 5.09 -12.13
CA VAL A 49 8.54 5.38 -11.71
C VAL A 49 8.43 5.51 -10.20
N ASP A 50 9.08 4.61 -9.42
CA ASP A 50 9.11 4.70 -7.95
C ASP A 50 9.63 6.08 -7.50
N VAL A 51 10.75 6.50 -8.09
CA VAL A 51 11.37 7.80 -7.78
C VAL A 51 10.47 8.97 -8.17
N MET A 52 9.86 8.92 -9.36
CA MET A 52 8.98 9.99 -9.87
C MET A 52 7.72 10.13 -9.02
N VAL A 53 7.06 9.02 -8.67
CA VAL A 53 5.88 8.98 -7.82
C VAL A 53 6.20 9.51 -6.42
N GLN A 54 7.31 9.03 -5.83
CA GLN A 54 7.76 9.51 -4.52
C GLN A 54 7.99 11.02 -4.53
N GLN A 55 8.74 11.53 -5.52
CA GLN A 55 9.05 12.96 -5.60
C GLN A 55 7.78 13.79 -5.77
N TYR A 56 6.88 13.38 -6.67
CA TYR A 56 5.63 14.09 -6.93
C TYR A 56 4.75 14.21 -5.68
N ILE A 57 4.53 13.11 -4.97
CA ILE A 57 3.72 13.07 -3.74
C ILE A 57 4.40 13.87 -2.62
N ARG A 58 5.72 13.68 -2.43
CA ARG A 58 6.49 14.35 -1.41
C ARG A 58 6.45 15.87 -1.57
N GLU A 59 6.75 16.41 -2.77
CA GLU A 59 6.75 17.85 -3.02
C GLU A 59 5.39 18.49 -2.73
N TYR A 60 4.30 17.78 -3.04
CA TYR A 60 2.96 18.24 -2.71
C TYR A 60 2.73 18.26 -1.19
N LEU A 61 3.02 17.16 -0.51
CA LEU A 61 2.75 16.99 0.91
C LEU A 61 3.60 17.92 1.78
N GLU A 62 4.89 18.08 1.49
CA GLU A 62 5.79 19.00 2.21
C GLU A 62 5.33 20.47 2.05
N ARG A 63 4.85 20.87 0.90
CA ARG A 63 4.31 22.21 0.66
C ARG A 63 2.96 22.42 1.35
N ARG A 64 2.08 21.43 1.32
CA ARG A 64 0.71 21.54 1.80
C ARG A 64 0.58 21.31 3.30
N TYR A 65 1.42 20.42 3.84
CA TYR A 65 1.44 20.01 5.25
C TYR A 65 2.85 20.06 5.83
N PRO A 66 3.49 21.26 5.92
CA PRO A 66 4.91 21.42 6.25
C PRO A 66 5.28 20.98 7.68
N LEU A 67 4.30 20.76 8.56
CA LEU A 67 4.51 20.28 9.93
C LEU A 67 4.45 18.74 10.04
N VAL A 68 4.12 18.05 8.96
CA VAL A 68 4.06 16.59 8.92
C VAL A 68 5.33 16.07 8.26
N GLN A 69 6.05 15.21 8.96
CA GLN A 69 7.26 14.58 8.45
C GLN A 69 6.93 13.64 7.28
N PHE A 70 7.94 13.20 6.55
CA PHE A 70 7.76 12.30 5.41
C PHE A 70 8.76 11.14 5.48
N LEU A 71 8.22 9.93 5.54
CA LEU A 71 8.91 8.64 5.52
C LEU A 71 8.59 7.93 4.21
N SER A 72 9.60 7.41 3.52
CA SER A 72 9.39 6.62 2.32
C SER A 72 10.38 5.47 2.26
N GLU A 73 10.01 4.41 1.53
CA GLU A 73 10.86 3.23 1.33
C GLU A 73 12.19 3.60 0.66
N GLU A 74 12.18 4.53 -0.29
CA GLU A 74 13.33 4.90 -1.12
C GLU A 74 14.25 5.97 -0.47
N LYS A 75 14.23 6.14 0.86
CA LYS A 75 15.01 7.16 1.57
C LYS A 75 15.59 6.63 2.89
N THR A 76 16.76 7.18 3.28
CA THR A 76 17.28 7.05 4.67
C THR A 76 16.37 7.80 5.63
N ASN A 77 15.84 7.09 6.63
CA ASN A 77 14.81 7.56 7.55
C ASN A 77 15.34 7.75 8.99
N ASP A 78 16.64 8.04 9.13
CA ASP A 78 17.35 8.00 10.43
C ASP A 78 16.94 9.11 11.42
N GLU A 79 16.25 10.16 10.95
CA GLU A 79 15.88 11.33 11.75
C GLU A 79 14.36 11.47 11.99
N ILE A 80 13.55 10.43 11.75
CA ILE A 80 12.11 10.50 11.91
C ILE A 80 11.72 10.42 13.39
N ASP A 81 11.06 11.45 13.90
CA ASP A 81 10.40 11.45 15.20
C ASP A 81 9.01 10.78 15.07
N ARG A 82 8.93 9.54 15.54
CA ARG A 82 7.69 8.74 15.48
C ARG A 82 6.60 9.20 16.46
N SER A 83 6.91 10.14 17.34
CA SER A 83 5.92 10.75 18.22
C SER A 83 5.18 11.93 17.55
N ALA A 84 5.76 12.48 16.49
CA ALA A 84 5.14 13.52 15.68
C ALA A 84 4.44 12.93 14.44
N PRO A 85 3.51 13.66 13.81
CA PRO A 85 2.82 13.19 12.62
C PRO A 85 3.80 12.94 11.48
N VAL A 86 3.60 11.83 10.76
CA VAL A 86 4.44 11.44 9.62
C VAL A 86 3.62 10.79 8.51
N TRP A 87 3.81 11.27 7.29
CA TRP A 87 3.37 10.56 6.08
C TRP A 87 4.28 9.37 5.83
N VAL A 88 3.69 8.21 5.60
CA VAL A 88 4.40 6.95 5.26
C VAL A 88 3.99 6.58 3.85
N LEU A 89 4.94 6.54 2.93
CA LEU A 89 4.71 6.25 1.51
C LEU A 89 5.48 5.02 1.06
N ASP A 90 4.78 4.09 0.41
CA ASP A 90 5.35 3.18 -0.56
C ASP A 90 4.87 3.65 -1.94
N PRO A 91 5.77 4.16 -2.80
CA PRO A 91 5.39 4.75 -4.09
C PRO A 91 4.90 3.72 -5.09
N VAL A 92 5.42 2.48 -5.04
CA VAL A 92 5.04 1.37 -5.94
C VAL A 92 5.13 0.04 -5.21
N ASP A 93 4.12 -0.30 -4.40
CA ASP A 93 4.01 -1.66 -3.90
C ASP A 93 3.71 -2.62 -5.05
N GLY A 94 4.62 -3.56 -5.25
CA GLY A 94 4.61 -4.48 -6.39
C GLY A 94 5.46 -3.98 -7.57
N THR A 95 6.67 -3.46 -7.35
CA THR A 95 7.59 -2.98 -8.39
C THR A 95 7.87 -4.05 -9.46
N THR A 96 8.00 -5.32 -9.07
CA THR A 96 8.13 -6.43 -10.04
C THR A 96 6.92 -6.52 -10.98
N ASN A 97 5.71 -6.28 -10.48
CA ASN A 97 4.50 -6.27 -11.32
C ASN A 97 4.52 -5.12 -12.32
N LEU A 98 5.00 -3.94 -11.89
CA LEU A 98 5.16 -2.78 -12.77
C LEU A 98 6.13 -3.08 -13.91
N ILE A 99 7.32 -3.63 -13.60
CA ILE A 99 8.35 -4.02 -14.60
C ILE A 99 7.77 -4.98 -15.65
N HIS A 100 6.91 -5.90 -15.24
CA HIS A 100 6.29 -6.92 -16.11
C HIS A 100 4.94 -6.51 -16.72
N ASP A 101 4.49 -5.26 -16.54
CA ASP A 101 3.17 -4.77 -17.02
C ASP A 101 2.01 -5.68 -16.53
N TYR A 102 2.11 -6.19 -15.30
CA TYR A 102 1.16 -7.16 -14.73
C TYR A 102 -0.11 -6.51 -14.16
N HIS A 103 -0.13 -5.19 -14.05
CA HIS A 103 -1.29 -4.37 -13.62
C HIS A 103 -1.77 -4.62 -12.19
N ALA A 104 -0.90 -5.08 -11.31
CA ALA A 104 -1.19 -5.29 -9.89
C ALA A 104 -0.17 -4.58 -8.99
N SER A 105 0.16 -3.33 -9.33
CA SER A 105 0.97 -2.43 -8.51
C SER A 105 0.11 -1.29 -8.01
N VAL A 106 0.39 -0.78 -6.81
CA VAL A 106 -0.39 0.26 -6.16
C VAL A 106 0.50 1.31 -5.52
N ILE A 107 -0.05 2.50 -5.28
CA ILE A 107 0.51 3.51 -4.37
C ILE A 107 -0.11 3.28 -3.00
N SER A 108 0.72 3.18 -1.96
CA SER A 108 0.28 3.09 -0.56
C SER A 108 0.75 4.31 0.23
N LEU A 109 -0.18 5.10 0.74
CA LEU A 109 0.10 6.29 1.53
C LEU A 109 -0.68 6.24 2.84
N ALA A 110 -0.02 6.50 3.96
CA ALA A 110 -0.67 6.59 5.26
C ALA A 110 -0.19 7.81 6.06
N LEU A 111 -1.03 8.31 6.95
CA LEU A 111 -0.66 9.27 7.98
C LEU A 111 -0.61 8.54 9.32
N MET A 112 0.56 8.57 9.92
CA MET A 112 0.81 8.04 11.26
C MET A 112 0.94 9.19 12.26
N GLU A 113 0.31 9.04 13.42
CA GLU A 113 0.44 9.94 14.57
C GLU A 113 0.59 9.10 15.84
N GLU A 114 1.58 9.42 16.67
CA GLU A 114 1.89 8.67 17.91
C GLU A 114 2.03 7.14 17.69
N GLY A 115 2.60 6.73 16.56
CA GLY A 115 2.77 5.32 16.20
C GLY A 115 1.50 4.60 15.74
N ARG A 116 0.38 5.32 15.53
CA ARG A 116 -0.90 4.77 15.05
C ARG A 116 -1.21 5.30 13.66
N MET A 117 -1.67 4.44 12.77
CA MET A 117 -2.16 4.85 11.46
C MET A 117 -3.56 5.44 11.60
N ILE A 118 -3.69 6.76 11.41
CA ILE A 118 -4.97 7.48 11.57
C ILE A 118 -5.71 7.67 10.24
N LEU A 119 -4.98 7.61 9.13
CA LEU A 119 -5.53 7.74 7.77
C LEU A 119 -4.67 6.90 6.82
N ALA A 120 -5.29 6.20 5.89
CA ALA A 120 -4.59 5.38 4.92
C ALA A 120 -5.29 5.40 3.55
N PHE A 121 -4.49 5.30 2.49
CA PHE A 121 -4.93 5.21 1.11
C PHE A 121 -4.13 4.11 0.39
N VAL A 122 -4.83 3.34 -0.44
CA VAL A 122 -4.23 2.42 -1.42
C VAL A 122 -4.88 2.71 -2.77
N TYR A 123 -4.08 3.10 -3.75
CA TYR A 123 -4.59 3.41 -5.08
C TYR A 123 -4.00 2.47 -6.14
N ASN A 124 -4.88 1.77 -6.83
CA ASN A 124 -4.53 0.99 -8.02
C ASN A 124 -4.84 1.81 -9.29
N PRO A 125 -3.82 2.29 -10.03
CA PRO A 125 -4.03 3.10 -11.23
C PRO A 125 -4.72 2.35 -12.37
N TYR A 126 -4.49 1.04 -12.47
CA TYR A 126 -5.01 0.23 -13.57
C TYR A 126 -6.50 -0.06 -13.44
N SER A 127 -6.97 -0.44 -12.24
CA SER A 127 -8.39 -0.63 -11.96
C SER A 127 -9.10 0.68 -11.58
N ARG A 128 -8.35 1.75 -11.32
CA ARG A 128 -8.83 3.04 -10.80
C ARG A 128 -9.58 2.89 -9.48
N GLU A 129 -9.20 1.89 -8.69
CA GLU A 129 -9.75 1.69 -7.35
C GLU A 129 -8.89 2.42 -6.32
N LEU A 130 -9.53 3.28 -5.56
CA LEU A 130 -8.92 3.99 -4.45
C LEU A 130 -9.60 3.55 -3.16
N PHE A 131 -8.85 2.83 -2.35
CA PHE A 131 -9.24 2.47 -0.99
C PHE A 131 -8.78 3.56 -0.03
N MET A 132 -9.66 3.94 0.88
CA MET A 132 -9.38 4.92 1.93
C MET A 132 -9.93 4.39 3.24
N ALA A 133 -9.15 4.49 4.29
CA ALA A 133 -9.60 4.20 5.65
C ALA A 133 -9.19 5.33 6.59
N ARG A 134 -10.10 5.68 7.51
CA ARG A 134 -9.83 6.60 8.60
C ARG A 134 -10.15 5.91 9.91
N GLU A 135 -9.29 6.11 10.91
CA GLU A 135 -9.48 5.50 12.22
C GLU A 135 -10.86 5.83 12.78
N GLY A 136 -11.61 4.79 13.18
CA GLY A 136 -12.96 4.92 13.72
C GLY A 136 -14.08 5.16 12.68
N GLU A 137 -13.77 5.36 11.41
CA GLU A 137 -14.77 5.64 10.35
C GLU A 137 -14.95 4.48 9.35
N GLY A 138 -14.09 3.45 9.42
CA GLY A 138 -14.13 2.30 8.54
C GLY A 138 -13.34 2.49 7.24
N CYS A 139 -13.60 1.61 6.26
CA CYS A 139 -12.92 1.58 4.97
C CYS A 139 -13.90 1.86 3.82
N TYR A 140 -13.41 2.55 2.79
CA TYR A 140 -14.17 2.94 1.60
C TYR A 140 -13.39 2.60 0.34
N CYS A 141 -14.06 2.14 -0.70
CA CYS A 141 -13.52 1.99 -2.04
C CYS A 141 -14.28 2.91 -3.00
N ASN A 142 -13.58 3.86 -3.63
CA ASN A 142 -14.19 4.87 -4.49
C ASN A 142 -15.41 5.57 -3.85
N GLY A 143 -15.30 5.92 -2.57
CA GLY A 143 -16.35 6.60 -1.79
C GLY A 143 -17.49 5.70 -1.31
N ARG A 144 -17.49 4.40 -1.62
CA ARG A 144 -18.48 3.45 -1.10
C ARG A 144 -17.88 2.69 0.07
N GLN A 145 -18.59 2.64 1.20
CA GLN A 145 -18.17 1.86 2.35
C GLN A 145 -18.06 0.38 1.99
N VAL A 146 -16.98 -0.25 2.44
CA VAL A 146 -16.70 -1.67 2.22
C VAL A 146 -16.46 -2.36 3.55
N HIS A 147 -16.65 -3.68 3.57
CA HIS A 147 -16.49 -4.51 4.76
C HIS A 147 -15.75 -5.79 4.37
N VAL A 148 -15.16 -6.44 5.36
CA VAL A 148 -14.58 -7.77 5.19
C VAL A 148 -15.64 -8.79 4.77
N SER A 149 -15.20 -9.92 4.26
CA SER A 149 -16.07 -11.01 3.84
C SER A 149 -16.93 -11.57 4.99
N GLN A 150 -17.85 -12.46 4.65
CA GLN A 150 -18.66 -13.21 5.62
C GLN A 150 -18.18 -14.66 5.76
N ALA A 151 -17.01 -15.01 5.22
CA ALA A 151 -16.44 -16.34 5.37
C ALA A 151 -16.28 -16.66 6.86
N SER A 152 -16.78 -17.81 7.26
CA SER A 152 -16.80 -18.23 8.66
C SER A 152 -15.84 -19.39 8.96
N CYS A 153 -15.26 -19.97 7.91
CA CYS A 153 -14.30 -21.06 7.99
C CYS A 153 -13.33 -21.04 6.80
N MET A 154 -12.23 -21.78 6.93
CA MET A 154 -11.20 -21.86 5.90
C MET A 154 -11.74 -22.35 4.55
N GLN A 155 -12.68 -23.28 4.54
CA GLN A 155 -13.26 -23.84 3.32
C GLN A 155 -14.03 -22.81 2.48
N GLU A 156 -14.45 -21.71 3.06
CA GLU A 156 -15.13 -20.58 2.40
C GLU A 156 -14.17 -19.47 2.03
N SER A 157 -12.92 -19.55 2.46
CA SER A 157 -11.94 -18.45 2.39
C SER A 157 -11.12 -18.49 1.12
N LEU A 158 -10.92 -17.32 0.51
CA LEU A 158 -9.99 -17.07 -0.59
C LEU A 158 -8.74 -16.38 -0.04
N ILE A 159 -7.66 -17.13 0.12
CA ILE A 159 -6.46 -16.71 0.85
C ILE A 159 -5.43 -16.06 -0.09
N ALA A 160 -4.90 -14.91 0.29
CA ALA A 160 -3.70 -14.37 -0.33
C ALA A 160 -2.43 -14.85 0.37
N ILE A 161 -1.37 -15.09 -0.41
CA ILE A 161 -0.06 -15.49 0.10
C ILE A 161 1.06 -14.59 -0.42
N GLY A 162 2.04 -14.32 0.44
CA GLY A 162 3.29 -13.66 0.07
C GLY A 162 4.45 -14.65 0.02
N THR A 163 5.18 -14.72 -1.08
CA THR A 163 6.27 -15.69 -1.26
C THR A 163 7.62 -15.25 -0.71
N SER A 164 7.72 -14.01 -0.19
CA SER A 164 8.96 -13.42 0.33
C SER A 164 10.18 -13.68 -0.59
N PRO A 165 10.16 -13.16 -1.84
CA PRO A 165 11.15 -13.54 -2.86
C PRO A 165 12.60 -13.13 -2.48
N TYR A 166 12.75 -12.25 -1.51
CA TYR A 166 14.02 -11.77 -0.96
C TYR A 166 14.71 -12.80 -0.06
N TYR A 167 13.96 -13.74 0.52
CA TYR A 167 14.42 -14.73 1.51
C TYR A 167 14.18 -16.14 0.98
N LYS A 168 14.98 -16.55 -0.04
CA LYS A 168 14.86 -17.87 -0.70
C LYS A 168 15.10 -19.04 0.26
N GLU A 169 15.87 -18.83 1.32
CA GLU A 169 16.12 -19.83 2.38
C GLU A 169 14.84 -20.24 3.12
N LEU A 170 13.83 -19.37 3.18
CA LEU A 170 12.54 -19.66 3.79
C LEU A 170 11.55 -20.37 2.85
N ALA A 171 11.93 -20.60 1.59
CA ALA A 171 11.02 -21.11 0.57
C ALA A 171 10.40 -22.46 0.96
N ALA A 172 11.18 -23.40 1.50
CA ALA A 172 10.69 -24.72 1.86
C ALA A 172 9.58 -24.64 2.92
N GLU A 173 9.79 -23.85 3.98
CA GLU A 173 8.84 -23.67 5.06
C GLU A 173 7.58 -22.93 4.60
N ASN A 174 7.76 -21.88 3.78
CA ASN A 174 6.65 -21.11 3.24
C ASN A 174 5.77 -21.96 2.32
N PHE A 175 6.35 -22.72 1.40
CA PHE A 175 5.59 -23.56 0.49
C PHE A 175 4.90 -24.74 1.20
N ASP A 176 5.50 -25.28 2.28
CA ASP A 176 4.83 -26.26 3.12
C ASP A 176 3.60 -25.67 3.84
N LEU A 177 3.71 -24.42 4.34
CA LEU A 177 2.57 -23.70 4.90
C LEU A 177 1.49 -23.46 3.82
N PHE A 178 1.88 -22.99 2.63
CA PHE A 178 0.93 -22.73 1.53
C PHE A 178 0.22 -24.01 1.08
N HIS A 179 0.93 -25.13 1.04
CA HIS A 179 0.31 -26.43 0.74
C HIS A 179 -0.78 -26.80 1.79
N ARG A 180 -0.48 -26.62 3.09
CA ARG A 180 -1.47 -26.88 4.15
C ARG A 180 -2.68 -25.96 4.05
N LEU A 181 -2.46 -24.65 3.82
CA LEU A 181 -3.55 -23.69 3.62
C LEU A 181 -4.40 -24.05 2.41
N PHE A 182 -3.79 -24.43 1.29
CA PHE A 182 -4.49 -24.81 0.07
C PHE A 182 -5.38 -26.05 0.25
N MET A 183 -4.99 -26.98 1.10
CA MET A 183 -5.81 -28.19 1.37
C MET A 183 -7.08 -27.87 2.16
N ASP A 184 -7.11 -26.75 2.88
CA ASP A 184 -8.21 -26.38 3.77
C ASP A 184 -9.05 -25.20 3.24
N CYS A 185 -8.47 -24.31 2.41
CA CYS A 185 -9.16 -23.13 1.90
C CYS A 185 -9.86 -23.38 0.54
N GLN A 186 -10.66 -22.40 0.08
CA GLN A 186 -11.32 -22.46 -1.21
C GLN A 186 -10.33 -22.37 -2.37
N ASP A 187 -9.36 -21.45 -2.28
CA ASP A 187 -8.27 -21.29 -3.26
C ASP A 187 -7.24 -20.29 -2.71
N ILE A 188 -6.08 -20.20 -3.39
CA ILE A 188 -5.00 -19.29 -3.06
C ILE A 188 -4.82 -18.26 -4.17
N ARG A 189 -4.47 -17.03 -3.77
CA ARG A 189 -4.06 -15.94 -4.67
C ARG A 189 -2.68 -15.42 -4.29
N ARG A 190 -1.94 -14.93 -5.27
CA ARG A 190 -0.67 -14.24 -5.09
C ARG A 190 -0.59 -13.12 -6.13
N SER A 191 -0.98 -11.90 -5.77
CA SER A 191 -0.92 -10.75 -6.66
C SER A 191 0.48 -10.15 -6.74
N GLY A 192 1.25 -10.24 -5.68
CA GLY A 192 2.59 -9.66 -5.60
C GLY A 192 2.63 -8.20 -5.14
N SER A 193 1.52 -7.70 -4.60
CA SER A 193 1.38 -6.40 -3.96
C SER A 193 0.69 -6.60 -2.61
N ALA A 194 1.41 -6.42 -1.52
CA ALA A 194 0.89 -6.66 -0.18
C ALA A 194 -0.20 -5.65 0.19
N ALA A 195 -0.02 -4.38 -0.17
CA ALA A 195 -1.02 -3.35 0.11
C ALA A 195 -2.32 -3.59 -0.66
N LEU A 196 -2.25 -4.06 -1.92
CA LEU A 196 -3.43 -4.42 -2.70
C LEU A 196 -4.17 -5.60 -2.09
N GLU A 197 -3.45 -6.65 -1.69
CA GLU A 197 -4.04 -7.84 -1.06
C GLU A 197 -4.72 -7.49 0.26
N LEU A 198 -4.08 -6.67 1.11
CA LEU A 198 -4.67 -6.17 2.35
C LEU A 198 -5.92 -5.30 2.11
N ALA A 199 -5.91 -4.45 1.06
CA ALA A 199 -7.09 -3.69 0.67
C ALA A 199 -8.22 -4.61 0.19
N TYR A 200 -7.90 -5.73 -0.47
CA TYR A 200 -8.88 -6.73 -0.89
C TYR A 200 -9.46 -7.52 0.28
N VAL A 201 -8.68 -7.79 1.33
CA VAL A 201 -9.21 -8.32 2.60
C VAL A 201 -10.17 -7.32 3.24
N ALA A 202 -9.77 -6.03 3.32
CA ALA A 202 -10.62 -4.99 3.91
C ALA A 202 -11.97 -4.80 3.19
N CYS A 203 -12.06 -5.15 1.89
CA CYS A 203 -13.30 -5.06 1.12
C CYS A 203 -13.99 -6.41 0.86
N GLY A 204 -13.54 -7.50 1.48
CA GLY A 204 -14.18 -8.81 1.41
C GLY A 204 -13.98 -9.58 0.11
N ARG A 205 -12.95 -9.24 -0.66
CA ARG A 205 -12.55 -10.00 -1.87
C ARG A 205 -11.56 -11.13 -1.54
N LEU A 206 -10.84 -10.99 -0.44
CA LEU A 206 -9.92 -11.96 0.16
C LEU A 206 -10.23 -12.09 1.66
N ASP A 207 -9.66 -13.13 2.28
CA ASP A 207 -9.92 -13.49 3.69
C ASP A 207 -8.62 -13.57 4.56
#